data_b4adaf91b3bd368551e77f1c609473b3
#
_entry.id   b4adaf91b3bd368551e77f1c609473b3
#
_cell.length_a   1.000
_cell.length_b   1.000
_cell.length_c   1.000
_cell.angle_alpha   90.00
_cell.angle_beta   90.00
_cell.angle_gamma   90.00
#
_symmetry.space_group_name_H-M   'P 1'
#
loop_
_entity.id
_entity.type
_entity.pdbx_description
1 polymer ?
#
loop_
_entity_poly.entity_id
_entity_poly.type
_entity_poly.pdbx_seq_one_letter_code
_entity_poly.pdbx_strand_id
1 'polypeptide(L)' 'MTREWALRKAILDRYPSLRQFALDANIPYSTLLTLLSRGIGGASFDVVVQICNHLQIDPRDL' A
#
# COMPACT_ATOMS: atom_id res chain seq x y z
N MET A 1 8.75 -11.82 -7.96
CA MET A 1 8.30 -10.56 -7.38
C MET A 1 7.23 -10.83 -6.34
N THR A 2 7.21 -10.04 -5.29
CA THR A 2 6.24 -10.19 -4.22
C THR A 2 5.09 -9.20 -4.40
N ARG A 3 3.97 -9.48 -3.72
CA ARG A 3 2.84 -8.55 -3.71
C ARG A 3 3.24 -7.20 -3.11
N GLU A 4 4.10 -7.24 -2.09
CA GLU A 4 4.60 -6.05 -1.41
C GLU A 4 5.40 -5.18 -2.37
N TRP A 5 6.24 -5.79 -3.19
CA TRP A 5 7.01 -5.06 -4.19
C TRP A 5 6.10 -4.41 -5.23
N ALA A 6 5.11 -5.17 -5.71
CA ALA A 6 4.16 -4.66 -6.71
C ALA A 6 3.36 -3.48 -6.16
N LEU A 7 2.95 -3.57 -4.89
CA LEU A 7 2.20 -2.49 -4.24
C LEU A 7 3.07 -1.25 -4.06
N ARG A 8 4.32 -1.42 -3.61
CA ARG A 8 5.26 -0.31 -3.48
C ARG A 8 5.46 0.40 -4.81
N LYS A 9 5.66 -0.37 -5.88
CA LYS A 9 5.85 0.19 -7.20
C LYS A 9 4.62 0.97 -7.65
N ALA A 10 3.43 0.43 -7.43
CA ALA A 10 2.19 1.11 -7.81
C ALA A 10 2.05 2.45 -7.08
N ILE A 11 2.41 2.49 -5.80
CA ILE A 11 2.39 3.74 -5.04
C ILE A 11 3.37 4.74 -5.62
N LEU A 12 4.60 4.32 -5.86
CA LEU A 12 5.65 5.23 -6.32
C LEU A 12 5.48 5.68 -7.76
N ASP A 13 4.70 4.95 -8.55
CA ASP A 13 4.32 5.38 -9.90
C ASP A 13 3.37 6.58 -9.89
N ARG A 14 2.65 6.79 -8.77
CA ARG A 14 1.64 7.83 -8.66
C ARG A 14 1.99 8.92 -7.68
N TYR A 15 2.86 8.64 -6.72
CA TYR A 15 3.20 9.56 -5.64
C TYR A 15 4.70 9.75 -5.57
N PRO A 16 5.16 10.94 -5.15
CA PRO A 16 6.59 11.21 -5.04
C PRO A 16 7.28 10.41 -3.93
N SER A 17 6.52 9.94 -2.94
CA SER A 17 7.08 9.16 -1.84
C SER A 17 5.99 8.33 -1.16
N LEU A 18 6.41 7.33 -0.40
CA LEU A 18 5.49 6.53 0.40
C LEU A 18 4.83 7.37 1.49
N ARG A 19 5.57 8.32 2.06
CA ARG A 19 5.03 9.22 3.08
C ARG A 19 3.88 10.06 2.52
N GLN A 20 4.05 10.59 1.32
CA GLN A 20 3.01 11.40 0.69
C GLN A 20 1.76 10.58 0.44
N PHE A 21 1.93 9.34 -0.01
CA PHE A 21 0.79 8.44 -0.18
C PHE A 21 0.08 8.18 1.13
N ALA A 22 0.84 7.92 2.20
CA ALA A 22 0.26 7.65 3.52
C ALA A 22 -0.58 8.82 4.01
N LEU A 23 -0.08 10.04 3.83
CA LEU A 23 -0.81 11.25 4.19
C LEU A 23 -2.12 11.37 3.39
N ASP A 24 -2.03 11.15 2.10
CA ASP A 24 -3.17 11.32 1.20
C ASP A 24 -4.24 10.24 1.46
N ALA A 25 -3.83 9.03 1.74
CA ALA A 25 -4.72 7.91 2.03
C ALA A 25 -5.18 7.87 3.48
N ASN A 26 -4.67 8.79 4.31
CA ASN A 26 -4.99 8.85 5.73
C ASN A 26 -4.61 7.56 6.46
N ILE A 27 -3.44 7.03 6.14
CA ILE A 27 -2.88 5.83 6.76
C ILE A 27 -1.62 6.23 7.52
N PRO A 28 -1.42 5.76 8.76
CA PRO A 28 -0.17 6.03 9.46
C PRO A 28 1.02 5.51 8.66
N TYR A 29 2.05 6.34 8.53
CA TYR A 29 3.23 5.99 7.74
C TYR A 29 3.88 4.70 8.26
N SER A 30 3.96 4.56 9.58
CA SER A 30 4.52 3.36 10.19
C SER A 30 3.74 2.10 9.83
N THR A 31 2.42 2.21 9.74
CA THR A 31 1.56 1.09 9.33
C THR A 31 1.85 0.70 7.88
N LEU A 32 2.00 1.68 7.00
CA LEU A 32 2.32 1.41 5.61
C LEU A 32 3.69 0.73 5.48
N LEU A 33 4.70 1.24 6.19
CA LEU A 33 6.04 0.64 6.16
C LEU A 33 6.04 -0.78 6.69
N THR A 34 5.32 -1.04 7.78
CA THR A 34 5.22 -2.38 8.34
C THR A 34 4.58 -3.34 7.35
N LEU A 35 3.50 -2.91 6.71
CA LEU A 35 2.81 -3.72 5.71
C LEU A 35 3.75 -4.08 4.56
N LEU A 36 4.51 -3.10 4.07
CA LEU A 36 5.41 -3.32 2.94
C LEU A 36 6.64 -4.16 3.31
N SER A 37 7.05 -4.14 4.58
CA SER A 37 8.24 -4.89 4.99
C SER A 37 7.90 -6.28 5.55
N ARG A 38 6.76 -6.43 6.23
CA ARG A 38 6.37 -7.70 6.85
C ARG A 38 5.43 -8.52 5.98
N GLY A 39 4.81 -7.90 5.00
CA GLY A 39 3.96 -8.60 4.07
C GLY A 39 2.49 -8.25 4.21
N ILE A 40 1.82 -8.28 3.08
CA ILE A 40 0.39 -7.96 2.99
C ILE A 40 -0.44 -8.97 3.76
N GLY A 41 -0.02 -10.23 3.79
CA GLY A 41 -0.76 -11.29 4.46
C GLY A 41 -0.92 -11.11 5.97
N GLY A 42 -0.03 -10.33 6.60
CA GLY A 42 -0.14 -10.03 8.02
C GLY A 42 -0.86 -8.73 8.33
N ALA A 43 -1.28 -7.99 7.30
CA ALA A 43 -1.92 -6.71 7.46
C ALA A 43 -3.43 -6.86 7.60
N SER A 44 -4.07 -5.83 8.18
CA SER A 44 -5.52 -5.76 8.21
C SER A 44 -6.06 -5.71 6.78
N PHE A 45 -7.09 -6.51 6.52
CA PHE A 45 -7.75 -6.51 5.22
C PHE A 45 -8.28 -5.12 4.86
N ASP A 46 -8.81 -4.40 5.87
CA ASP A 46 -9.35 -3.07 5.64
C ASP A 46 -8.29 -2.10 5.13
N VAL A 47 -7.06 -2.19 5.67
CA VAL A 47 -5.95 -1.34 5.23
C VAL A 47 -5.57 -1.66 3.80
N VAL A 48 -5.51 -2.95 3.44
CA VAL A 48 -5.19 -3.37 2.08
C VAL A 48 -6.23 -2.85 1.10
N VAL A 49 -7.51 -3.00 1.44
CA VAL A 49 -8.60 -2.51 0.59
C VAL A 49 -8.52 -0.98 0.43
N GLN A 50 -8.24 -0.27 1.51
CA GLN A 50 -8.12 1.18 1.49
C GLN A 50 -6.99 1.62 0.54
N ILE A 51 -5.84 0.95 0.60
CA ILE A 51 -4.71 1.24 -0.29
C ILE A 51 -5.10 0.98 -1.74
N CYS A 52 -5.70 -0.17 -2.02
CA CYS A 52 -6.09 -0.53 -3.38
C CYS A 52 -7.13 0.43 -3.94
N ASN A 53 -8.10 0.83 -3.12
CA ASN A 53 -9.11 1.79 -3.57
C ASN A 53 -8.48 3.14 -3.91
N HIS A 54 -7.50 3.56 -3.12
CA HIS A 54 -6.82 4.83 -3.34
C HIS A 54 -6.00 4.83 -4.62
N LEU A 55 -5.44 3.67 -4.97
CA LEU A 55 -4.67 3.48 -6.20
C LEU A 55 -5.54 3.09 -7.38
N GLN A 56 -6.83 2.83 -7.14
CA GLN A 56 -7.76 2.39 -8.17
C GLN A 56 -7.33 1.07 -8.80
N ILE A 57 -6.83 0.15 -7.98
CA ILE A 57 -6.47 -1.19 -8.42
C ILE A 57 -7.32 -2.20 -7.67
N ASP A 58 -7.52 -3.36 -8.29
CA ASP A 58 -8.28 -4.46 -7.66
C ASP A 58 -7.34 -5.22 -6.73
N PRO A 59 -7.73 -5.47 -5.46
CA PRO A 59 -6.90 -6.27 -4.55
C PRO A 59 -6.55 -7.65 -5.11
N ARG A 60 -7.35 -8.18 -6.00
CA ARG A 60 -7.10 -9.48 -6.62
C ARG A 60 -5.95 -9.45 -7.62
N ASP A 61 -5.55 -8.26 -8.04
CA ASP A 61 -4.45 -8.09 -8.99
C ASP A 61 -3.07 -8.08 -8.31
N LEU A 62 -3.05 -8.16 -6.99
CA LEU A 62 -1.78 -8.18 -6.23
C LEU A 62 -1.21 -9.58 -6.10
#